data_217bcbd0a235e09ac52304753ed23ca2
#
_entry.id   217bcbd0a235e09ac52304753ed23ca2
#
_cell.length_a   1.000
_cell.length_b   1.000
_cell.length_c   1.000
_cell.angle_alpha   90.00
_cell.angle_beta   90.00
_cell.angle_gamma   90.00
#
_symmetry.space_group_name_H-M   'P 1'
#
loop_
_entity.id
_entity.type
_entity.pdbx_description
1 polymer ?
#
loop_
_entity_poly.entity_id
_entity_poly.type
_entity_poly.pdbx_seq_one_letter_code
_entity_poly.pdbx_strand_id
1 'polypeptide(L)'
;MIAKLRLSNELELPTKDDRSGLRRLRVARNYSKSQNFSYAKQVSVKIIRINDPTRYTVVVRRSRYSRDYSSHYRPIGLISEKPLGGTMTITCGEATIRLLAKYGIDVVFGIPGVHTLEFCAGLGEDGPIQHIQVRNEQGAGFMAEGYARATGKPAVALVISGPGVTNAATAIGQAWADSLPVILLSAEAASDTIGKGWGVLHEVTEQKAVTGPLTALSATAHKPEDVPDLLAQAFSIFSSARPRPVHISVPIDVQAMPTDGDWEPVELPSRPYPDPTAIDQAASLLVKAKRPVIIVGGGAVDASPEIRQLCEQLNAVVIASTAGKGIVADDHPLSLSGSTVRPEVQQFIPTADVVLAIGTEISETDSFVERLDILGKLIRVDLDPRKINDFYPADLGIVADSKASAKALLDALDGVSSQAERVETEQLVSDVREQISENMSDSERQHIKLLAGLRECISDDTIIAGDACQLVYTGAFAMPVRQPRTWFYPAGYCALGCALPNAIGALSALPGQPLVALAGDGGFMFTVQELMVAAELELSLPIIIWENGGLKQIQDDMRNGGFPRVGVDGINPDFALLAKSMRCHAEGPDSMAEFQDAVRSALSADRPTVITVHENSEWLR
;
A
#
# COMPACT_ATOMS: atom_id res chain seq x y z
N MET A 1 -27.58 12.70 1.31
CA MET A 1 -28.17 14.04 1.55
C MET A 1 -29.39 13.84 2.45
N ILE A 2 -29.15 13.76 3.75
CA ILE A 2 -30.19 13.63 4.81
C ILE A 2 -30.53 15.04 5.25
N ALA A 3 -31.70 15.54 4.82
CA ALA A 3 -32.19 16.82 5.26
C ALA A 3 -32.68 16.72 6.71
N LYS A 4 -32.03 17.40 7.66
CA LYS A 4 -32.52 17.63 9.02
C LYS A 4 -33.90 18.30 8.93
N LEU A 5 -34.95 17.60 9.30
CA LEU A 5 -36.27 18.18 9.54
C LEU A 5 -36.26 18.87 10.91
N ARG A 6 -36.08 20.20 10.95
CA ARG A 6 -36.53 20.99 12.10
C ARG A 6 -38.05 21.08 12.06
N LEU A 7 -38.71 20.41 12.99
CA LEU A 7 -40.12 20.66 13.30
C LEU A 7 -40.18 21.91 14.16
N SER A 8 -40.76 23.01 13.66
CA SER A 8 -41.11 24.18 14.42
C SER A 8 -42.26 23.83 15.42
N ASN A 9 -42.22 24.42 16.61
CA ASN A 9 -43.13 24.19 17.72
C ASN A 9 -44.57 24.71 17.46
N GLU A 10 -45.30 24.10 16.53
CA GLU A 10 -46.76 24.33 16.40
C GLU A 10 -47.44 23.02 15.97
N LEU A 11 -47.56 22.11 16.92
CA LEU A 11 -48.48 20.97 16.86
C LEU A 11 -49.36 21.07 18.11
N GLU A 12 -50.54 21.73 17.95
CA GLU A 12 -51.63 21.63 18.94
C GLU A 12 -52.12 20.17 18.99
N LEU A 13 -51.98 19.55 20.14
CA LEU A 13 -52.52 18.23 20.45
C LEU A 13 -54.04 18.35 20.69
N PRO A 14 -54.88 17.51 20.13
CA PRO A 14 -56.33 17.50 20.38
C PRO A 14 -56.63 17.01 21.79
N THR A 15 -57.56 17.76 22.45
CA THR A 15 -58.09 17.43 23.77
C THR A 15 -58.88 16.12 23.77
N LYS A 16 -58.96 15.52 25.00
CA LYS A 16 -59.64 14.27 25.30
C LYS A 16 -61.10 14.28 24.82
N ASP A 17 -61.36 13.65 23.68
CA ASP A 17 -62.61 12.99 23.32
C ASP A 17 -62.71 12.80 21.77
N ASP A 18 -62.00 11.81 21.28
CA ASP A 18 -62.35 11.25 19.97
C ASP A 18 -61.93 9.75 19.87
N ARG A 19 -62.95 8.89 19.91
CA ARG A 19 -62.76 7.43 19.90
C ARG A 19 -62.80 6.88 18.45
N SER A 20 -62.09 7.47 17.51
CA SER A 20 -61.91 6.85 16.18
C SER A 20 -60.47 7.07 15.68
N GLY A 21 -59.65 6.10 15.93
CA GLY A 21 -58.19 6.19 15.86
C GLY A 21 -57.59 6.02 14.47
N LEU A 22 -57.96 6.77 13.44
CA LEU A 22 -57.23 6.77 12.16
C LEU A 22 -57.39 8.10 11.43
N ARG A 23 -56.42 8.99 11.52
CA ARG A 23 -56.29 10.13 10.55
C ARG A 23 -55.09 9.94 9.65
N ARG A 24 -55.31 10.13 8.34
CA ARG A 24 -54.25 10.21 7.34
C ARG A 24 -53.83 11.66 7.20
N LEU A 25 -52.57 11.96 7.53
CA LEU A 25 -51.96 13.26 7.21
C LEU A 25 -51.37 13.22 5.79
N ARG A 26 -51.88 14.10 4.90
CA ARG A 26 -51.26 14.38 3.61
C ARG A 26 -50.28 15.55 3.78
N VAL A 27 -48.99 15.29 3.65
CA VAL A 27 -47.99 16.36 3.57
C VAL A 27 -47.79 16.68 2.09
N ALA A 28 -48.32 17.80 1.63
CA ALA A 28 -48.03 18.34 0.31
C ALA A 28 -46.86 19.31 0.39
N ARG A 29 -45.79 19.07 -0.36
CA ARG A 29 -44.68 20.00 -0.54
C ARG A 29 -44.81 20.67 -1.89
N ASN A 30 -44.93 21.98 -1.92
CA ASN A 30 -44.79 22.82 -3.10
C ASN A 30 -43.30 22.95 -3.46
N TYR A 31 -42.92 22.45 -4.63
CA TYR A 31 -41.64 22.78 -5.25
C TYR A 31 -41.87 23.73 -6.41
N SER A 32 -41.13 24.83 -6.45
CA SER A 32 -41.10 25.75 -7.57
C SER A 32 -40.45 25.08 -8.79
N LYS A 33 -41.01 25.32 -9.94
CA LYS A 33 -40.63 24.76 -11.24
C LYS A 33 -39.24 25.23 -11.68
N SER A 34 -38.32 24.31 -11.86
CA SER A 34 -37.41 24.34 -13.02
C SER A 34 -36.93 22.92 -13.32
N GLN A 35 -37.21 22.49 -14.55
CA GLN A 35 -36.74 21.33 -15.30
C GLN A 35 -37.16 19.92 -14.85
N ASN A 36 -38.11 19.41 -15.64
CA ASN A 36 -38.39 18.02 -16.05
C ASN A 36 -37.68 16.89 -15.30
N PHE A 37 -38.34 16.29 -14.32
CA PHE A 37 -38.57 14.85 -14.17
C PHE A 37 -39.60 14.64 -13.05
N SER A 38 -40.81 14.21 -13.46
CA SER A 38 -41.91 13.93 -12.55
C SER A 38 -41.76 12.54 -11.95
N TYR A 39 -41.38 12.46 -10.69
CA TYR A 39 -41.57 11.29 -9.82
C TYR A 39 -42.18 11.75 -8.49
N ALA A 40 -43.47 11.63 -8.34
CA ALA A 40 -44.17 11.82 -7.07
C ALA A 40 -43.99 10.55 -6.20
N LYS A 41 -43.21 10.64 -5.14
CA LYS A 41 -43.13 9.57 -4.10
C LYS A 41 -44.20 9.85 -3.04
N GLN A 42 -45.23 9.03 -2.96
CA GLN A 42 -46.16 9.04 -1.80
C GLN A 42 -45.53 8.29 -0.63
N VAL A 43 -45.31 8.99 0.48
CA VAL A 43 -44.94 8.39 1.76
C VAL A 43 -46.15 8.47 2.67
N SER A 44 -46.64 7.33 3.17
CA SER A 44 -47.67 7.28 4.18
C SER A 44 -47.07 7.02 5.54
N VAL A 45 -47.35 7.90 6.48
CA VAL A 45 -46.93 7.77 7.89
C VAL A 45 -48.15 7.35 8.70
N LYS A 46 -48.02 6.26 9.46
CA LYS A 46 -49.05 5.77 10.36
C LYS A 46 -48.53 5.85 11.80
N ILE A 47 -49.20 6.63 12.62
CA ILE A 47 -48.90 6.73 14.05
C ILE A 47 -49.84 5.76 14.79
N ILE A 48 -49.29 4.80 15.51
CA ILE A 48 -50.05 3.79 16.28
C ILE A 48 -49.78 4.05 17.76
N ARG A 49 -50.83 4.24 18.53
CA ARG A 49 -50.76 4.35 20.00
C ARG A 49 -50.68 2.96 20.60
N ILE A 50 -49.66 2.73 21.43
CA ILE A 50 -49.52 1.48 22.17
C ILE A 50 -50.16 1.68 23.54
N ASN A 51 -50.55 0.63 24.23
CA ASN A 51 -51.31 0.61 25.50
C ASN A 51 -50.75 1.41 26.69
N ASP A 52 -49.81 2.32 26.44
CA ASP A 52 -49.26 3.28 27.37
C ASP A 52 -49.57 4.69 26.85
N PRO A 53 -50.17 5.59 27.65
CA PRO A 53 -50.60 6.92 27.23
C PRO A 53 -49.41 7.86 26.88
N THR A 54 -48.17 7.48 27.11
CA THR A 54 -46.96 8.27 26.86
C THR A 54 -46.12 7.75 25.68
N ARG A 55 -46.54 6.65 25.01
CA ARG A 55 -45.75 6.01 23.94
C ARG A 55 -46.52 5.93 22.63
N TYR A 56 -45.82 6.32 21.54
CA TYR A 56 -46.33 6.24 20.15
C TYR A 56 -45.29 5.55 19.27
N THR A 57 -45.75 4.69 18.37
CA THR A 57 -44.92 4.10 17.31
C THR A 57 -45.24 4.75 15.97
N VAL A 58 -44.24 5.27 15.29
CA VAL A 58 -44.37 5.90 13.97
C VAL A 58 -43.95 4.87 12.91
N VAL A 59 -44.92 4.40 12.12
CA VAL A 59 -44.67 3.46 11.01
C VAL A 59 -44.65 4.24 9.69
N VAL A 60 -43.49 4.30 9.04
CA VAL A 60 -43.32 4.90 7.72
C VAL A 60 -43.35 3.82 6.65
N ARG A 61 -44.41 3.76 5.85
CA ARG A 61 -44.46 2.86 4.69
C ARG A 61 -44.11 3.60 3.41
N ARG A 62 -43.10 3.13 2.68
CA ARG A 62 -42.86 3.50 1.28
C ARG A 62 -43.66 2.56 0.39
N SER A 63 -44.52 3.10 -0.47
CA SER A 63 -45.18 2.29 -1.51
C SER A 63 -44.21 2.11 -2.69
N ARG A 64 -43.87 0.88 -3.01
CA ARG A 64 -43.21 0.52 -4.27
C ARG A 64 -44.28 0.10 -5.30
N TYR A 65 -44.18 0.62 -6.49
CA TYR A 65 -44.80 -0.01 -7.64
C TYR A 65 -43.98 -1.26 -8.01
N SER A 66 -44.67 -2.40 -8.06
CA SER A 66 -44.10 -3.71 -8.38
C SER A 66 -44.02 -3.89 -9.90
N ARG A 67 -42.90 -4.44 -10.38
CA ARG A 67 -42.94 -5.51 -11.38
C ARG A 67 -42.32 -6.74 -10.72
N ASP A 68 -43.04 -7.85 -10.87
CA ASP A 68 -42.79 -9.13 -10.22
C ASP A 68 -41.34 -9.63 -10.31
N TYR A 69 -40.72 -9.77 -9.19
CA TYR A 69 -39.82 -10.86 -8.83
C TYR A 69 -40.13 -11.22 -7.38
N SER A 70 -40.96 -12.24 -7.23
CA SER A 70 -41.29 -12.82 -5.94
C SER A 70 -40.18 -13.80 -5.56
N SER A 71 -39.58 -13.62 -4.42
CA SER A 71 -39.36 -14.52 -3.32
C SER A 71 -38.04 -14.23 -2.58
N HIS A 72 -38.15 -14.23 -1.25
CA HIS A 72 -37.07 -14.29 -0.27
C HIS A 72 -36.33 -12.98 0.10
N TYR A 73 -37.08 -11.92 0.41
CA TYR A 73 -36.58 -10.93 1.36
C TYR A 73 -37.44 -10.97 2.61
N ARG A 74 -36.90 -11.53 3.71
CA ARG A 74 -37.45 -11.29 5.05
C ARG A 74 -37.33 -9.79 5.37
N PRO A 75 -38.34 -9.17 5.98
CA PRO A 75 -38.22 -7.76 6.37
C PRO A 75 -37.12 -7.64 7.43
N ILE A 76 -36.17 -6.73 7.17
CA ILE A 76 -35.19 -6.28 8.13
C ILE A 76 -35.91 -5.87 9.41
N GLY A 77 -35.47 -6.46 10.52
CA GLY A 77 -36.05 -6.31 11.84
C GLY A 77 -36.23 -4.87 12.28
N LEU A 78 -37.19 -4.72 13.14
CA LEU A 78 -37.52 -3.52 13.91
C LEU A 78 -36.26 -2.80 14.41
N ILE A 79 -36.15 -1.51 14.14
CA ILE A 79 -35.23 -0.63 14.88
C ILE A 79 -35.63 -0.74 16.35
N SER A 80 -34.81 -1.44 17.16
CA SER A 80 -35.03 -1.57 18.58
C SER A 80 -34.81 -0.20 19.25
N GLU A 81 -35.77 0.22 20.04
CA GLU A 81 -35.61 1.35 20.95
C GLU A 81 -34.45 1.05 21.92
N LYS A 82 -33.52 2.00 22.07
CA LYS A 82 -32.47 1.94 23.09
C LYS A 82 -33.12 1.90 24.47
N PRO A 83 -32.84 0.88 25.31
CA PRO A 83 -33.16 0.96 26.73
C PRO A 83 -32.19 1.99 27.36
N LEU A 84 -32.71 2.97 28.07
CA LEU A 84 -31.94 3.81 28.98
C LEU A 84 -31.36 2.91 30.08
N GLY A 85 -30.07 2.55 29.97
CA GLY A 85 -29.34 1.85 31.02
C GLY A 85 -28.79 0.45 30.69
N GLY A 86 -28.82 0.00 29.42
CA GLY A 86 -28.13 -1.24 28.98
C GLY A 86 -26.83 -0.93 28.26
N THR A 87 -25.81 -1.77 28.41
CA THR A 87 -24.62 -1.82 27.54
C THR A 87 -25.09 -1.82 26.09
N MET A 88 -24.59 -0.85 25.27
CA MET A 88 -24.92 -0.81 23.85
C MET A 88 -24.27 -2.02 23.18
N THR A 89 -25.07 -3.00 22.78
CA THR A 89 -24.58 -4.07 21.90
C THR A 89 -24.35 -3.48 20.52
N ILE A 90 -23.14 -3.60 20.01
CA ILE A 90 -22.76 -3.24 18.64
C ILE A 90 -22.64 -4.53 17.82
N THR A 91 -22.61 -4.40 16.49
CA THR A 91 -22.41 -5.57 15.63
C THR A 91 -20.93 -5.99 15.60
N CYS A 92 -20.67 -7.25 15.25
CA CYS A 92 -19.31 -7.76 15.04
C CYS A 92 -18.54 -6.90 14.02
N GLY A 93 -19.20 -6.48 12.93
CA GLY A 93 -18.59 -5.61 11.92
C GLY A 93 -18.14 -4.25 12.51
N GLU A 94 -19.02 -3.60 13.28
CA GLU A 94 -18.68 -2.35 13.97
C GLU A 94 -17.56 -2.55 15.01
N ALA A 95 -17.61 -3.62 15.79
CA ALA A 95 -16.58 -3.97 16.78
C ALA A 95 -15.22 -4.23 16.12
N THR A 96 -15.21 -4.87 14.94
CA THR A 96 -13.98 -5.10 14.14
C THR A 96 -13.28 -3.79 13.80
N ILE A 97 -14.01 -2.79 13.32
CA ILE A 97 -13.43 -1.48 12.98
C ILE A 97 -12.89 -0.77 14.23
N ARG A 98 -13.62 -0.84 15.34
CA ARG A 98 -13.17 -0.26 16.61
C ARG A 98 -11.89 -0.94 17.12
N LEU A 99 -11.77 -2.26 16.99
CA LEU A 99 -10.57 -2.97 17.38
C LEU A 99 -9.38 -2.64 16.47
N LEU A 100 -9.58 -2.51 15.15
CA LEU A 100 -8.54 -2.04 14.23
C LEU A 100 -8.01 -0.65 14.62
N ALA A 101 -8.91 0.28 14.99
CA ALA A 101 -8.51 1.60 15.48
C ALA A 101 -7.66 1.51 16.76
N LYS A 102 -8.02 0.63 17.70
CA LYS A 102 -7.23 0.37 18.92
C LYS A 102 -5.84 -0.22 18.61
N TYR A 103 -5.69 -0.98 17.52
CA TYR A 103 -4.40 -1.42 16.99
C TYR A 103 -3.62 -0.33 16.25
N GLY A 104 -4.17 0.89 16.12
CA GLY A 104 -3.52 2.03 15.50
C GLY A 104 -3.74 2.18 14.00
N ILE A 105 -4.75 1.50 13.44
CA ILE A 105 -5.20 1.75 12.07
C ILE A 105 -6.02 3.04 12.06
N ASP A 106 -5.63 3.99 11.22
CA ASP A 106 -6.27 5.31 11.08
C ASP A 106 -6.93 5.52 9.71
N VAL A 107 -6.57 4.70 8.72
CA VAL A 107 -7.11 4.75 7.35
C VAL A 107 -7.44 3.35 6.85
N VAL A 108 -8.57 3.22 6.15
CA VAL A 108 -8.89 2.04 5.33
C VAL A 108 -9.21 2.47 3.89
N PHE A 109 -8.75 1.67 2.94
CA PHE A 109 -8.96 1.88 1.51
C PHE A 109 -9.94 0.82 0.98
N GLY A 110 -10.97 1.22 0.24
CA GLY A 110 -11.90 0.22 -0.27
C GLY A 110 -13.13 0.79 -0.97
N ILE A 111 -14.01 -0.12 -1.38
CA ILE A 111 -15.30 0.20 -2.01
C ILE A 111 -16.42 -0.39 -1.16
N PRO A 112 -17.34 0.43 -0.61
CA PRO A 112 -18.48 -0.08 0.13
C PRO A 112 -19.42 -0.90 -0.75
N GLY A 113 -19.93 -2.00 -0.23
CA GLY A 113 -20.93 -2.82 -0.89
C GLY A 113 -21.92 -3.44 0.11
N VAL A 114 -22.91 -4.17 -0.39
CA VAL A 114 -23.94 -4.79 0.45
C VAL A 114 -23.37 -5.79 1.47
N HIS A 115 -22.19 -6.34 1.18
CA HIS A 115 -21.53 -7.31 2.06
C HIS A 115 -20.62 -6.66 3.12
N THR A 116 -20.41 -5.34 3.08
CA THR A 116 -19.55 -4.62 4.04
C THR A 116 -20.30 -3.56 4.86
N LEU A 117 -21.65 -3.60 4.85
CA LEU A 117 -22.47 -2.57 5.51
C LEU A 117 -22.24 -2.50 7.02
N GLU A 118 -22.02 -3.65 7.67
CA GLU A 118 -21.74 -3.70 9.10
C GLU A 118 -20.36 -3.14 9.46
N PHE A 119 -19.35 -3.32 8.60
CA PHE A 119 -18.07 -2.63 8.73
C PHE A 119 -18.24 -1.12 8.52
N CYS A 120 -19.02 -0.71 7.52
CA CYS A 120 -19.29 0.71 7.25
C CYS A 120 -20.02 1.40 8.42
N ALA A 121 -20.77 0.67 9.25
CA ALA A 121 -21.38 1.21 10.46
C ALA A 121 -20.31 1.69 11.46
N GLY A 122 -19.17 0.98 11.55
CA GLY A 122 -18.03 1.38 12.38
C GLY A 122 -17.20 2.52 11.78
N LEU A 123 -17.26 2.73 10.46
CA LEU A 123 -16.53 3.77 9.71
C LEU A 123 -17.28 5.11 9.60
N GLY A 124 -18.49 5.26 10.14
CA GLY A 124 -19.36 6.44 9.98
C GLY A 124 -18.62 7.79 10.06
N GLU A 125 -19.34 8.91 9.76
CA GLU A 125 -18.75 10.27 9.67
C GLU A 125 -17.95 10.69 10.93
N ASP A 126 -18.30 10.17 12.09
CA ASP A 126 -17.60 10.39 13.38
C ASP A 126 -16.79 9.13 13.80
N GLY A 127 -16.51 8.22 12.88
CA GLY A 127 -15.79 6.97 13.13
C GLY A 127 -14.30 7.20 13.44
N PRO A 128 -13.66 6.22 14.10
CA PRO A 128 -12.26 6.35 14.51
C PRO A 128 -11.26 6.18 13.35
N ILE A 129 -11.70 5.70 12.19
CA ILE A 129 -10.88 5.39 11.02
C ILE A 129 -11.40 6.13 9.79
N GLN A 130 -10.54 6.82 9.07
CA GLN A 130 -10.88 7.44 7.80
C GLN A 130 -11.08 6.37 6.71
N HIS A 131 -12.17 6.45 5.96
CA HIS A 131 -12.40 5.62 4.79
C HIS A 131 -12.09 6.39 3.51
N ILE A 132 -11.18 5.87 2.69
CA ILE A 132 -10.87 6.40 1.36
C ILE A 132 -11.49 5.48 0.31
N GLN A 133 -12.46 6.01 -0.42
CA GLN A 133 -13.12 5.29 -1.50
C GLN A 133 -12.24 5.24 -2.75
N VAL A 134 -11.80 4.05 -3.12
CA VAL A 134 -11.04 3.79 -4.34
C VAL A 134 -11.96 3.60 -5.56
N ARG A 135 -11.39 3.45 -6.75
CA ARG A 135 -12.14 3.18 -7.99
C ARG A 135 -12.05 1.72 -8.43
N ASN A 136 -11.07 0.98 -7.91
CA ASN A 136 -10.90 -0.45 -8.08
C ASN A 136 -10.20 -1.01 -6.84
N GLU A 137 -10.51 -2.22 -6.41
CA GLU A 137 -9.92 -2.82 -5.21
C GLU A 137 -8.43 -3.16 -5.36
N GLN A 138 -7.92 -3.27 -6.58
CA GLN A 138 -6.48 -3.29 -6.84
C GLN A 138 -5.83 -1.99 -6.35
N GLY A 139 -6.48 -0.84 -6.61
CA GLY A 139 -6.08 0.46 -6.07
C GLY A 139 -6.09 0.48 -4.55
N ALA A 140 -7.09 -0.15 -3.90
CA ALA A 140 -7.13 -0.26 -2.43
C ALA A 140 -5.91 -0.99 -1.87
N GLY A 141 -5.56 -2.13 -2.47
CA GLY A 141 -4.39 -2.90 -2.06
C GLY A 141 -3.09 -2.14 -2.26
N PHE A 142 -2.90 -1.46 -3.40
CA PHE A 142 -1.73 -0.63 -3.65
C PHE A 142 -1.68 0.64 -2.77
N MET A 143 -2.82 1.26 -2.43
CA MET A 143 -2.83 2.38 -1.48
C MET A 143 -2.42 1.91 -0.08
N ALA A 144 -2.90 0.74 0.37
CA ALA A 144 -2.46 0.13 1.62
C ALA A 144 -0.96 -0.21 1.59
N GLU A 145 -0.45 -0.69 0.46
CA GLU A 145 0.98 -0.91 0.22
C GLU A 145 1.78 0.40 0.36
N GLY A 146 1.36 1.47 -0.34
CA GLY A 146 2.03 2.78 -0.28
C GLY A 146 2.05 3.38 1.12
N TYR A 147 0.95 3.23 1.88
CA TYR A 147 0.87 3.59 3.29
C TYR A 147 1.93 2.82 4.11
N ALA A 148 1.98 1.50 3.93
CA ALA A 148 2.92 0.65 4.68
C ALA A 148 4.39 0.92 4.31
N ARG A 149 4.70 1.19 3.02
CA ARG A 149 6.04 1.58 2.57
C ARG A 149 6.51 2.89 3.22
N ALA A 150 5.64 3.90 3.23
CA ALA A 150 5.97 5.21 3.79
C ALA A 150 6.19 5.18 5.30
N THR A 151 5.37 4.42 6.03
CA THR A 151 5.33 4.47 7.50
C THR A 151 5.98 3.27 8.19
N GLY A 152 6.07 2.13 7.52
CA GLY A 152 6.39 0.84 8.16
C GLY A 152 5.26 0.28 9.03
N LYS A 153 4.10 0.92 9.06
CA LYS A 153 2.93 0.51 9.86
C LYS A 153 1.97 -0.35 9.03
N PRO A 154 1.18 -1.21 9.68
CA PRO A 154 0.12 -1.94 9.01
C PRO A 154 -0.94 -1.02 8.39
N ALA A 155 -1.45 -1.44 7.23
CA ALA A 155 -2.55 -0.76 6.53
C ALA A 155 -3.64 -1.75 6.11
N VAL A 156 -4.85 -1.26 5.84
CA VAL A 156 -6.02 -2.11 5.58
C VAL A 156 -6.65 -1.78 4.23
N ALA A 157 -6.82 -2.82 3.40
CA ALA A 157 -7.73 -2.81 2.27
C ALA A 157 -9.04 -3.51 2.67
N LEU A 158 -10.17 -2.79 2.66
CA LEU A 158 -11.49 -3.30 3.02
C LEU A 158 -12.32 -3.53 1.76
N VAL A 159 -12.68 -4.77 1.50
CA VAL A 159 -13.31 -5.17 0.22
C VAL A 159 -14.54 -6.05 0.42
N ILE A 160 -15.41 -6.08 -0.58
CA ILE A 160 -16.51 -7.05 -0.64
C ILE A 160 -15.99 -8.46 -0.92
N SER A 161 -16.83 -9.47 -0.71
CA SER A 161 -16.56 -10.85 -1.13
C SER A 161 -16.42 -10.99 -2.65
N GLY A 162 -15.85 -12.09 -3.10
CA GLY A 162 -15.71 -12.44 -4.51
C GLY A 162 -14.89 -11.42 -5.31
N PRO A 163 -15.52 -10.57 -6.16
CA PRO A 163 -14.79 -9.64 -7.03
C PRO A 163 -13.89 -8.67 -6.28
N GLY A 164 -14.26 -8.24 -5.06
CA GLY A 164 -13.39 -7.38 -4.25
C GLY A 164 -12.08 -8.05 -3.90
N VAL A 165 -12.11 -9.30 -3.46
CA VAL A 165 -10.93 -10.10 -3.12
C VAL A 165 -10.09 -10.40 -4.36
N THR A 166 -10.72 -10.81 -5.47
CA THR A 166 -9.98 -11.15 -6.70
C THR A 166 -9.34 -9.92 -7.34
N ASN A 167 -10.00 -8.76 -7.33
CA ASN A 167 -9.40 -7.50 -7.81
C ASN A 167 -8.21 -7.07 -6.94
N ALA A 168 -8.28 -7.21 -5.62
CA ALA A 168 -7.19 -6.84 -4.71
C ALA A 168 -5.99 -7.81 -4.79
N ALA A 169 -6.17 -9.05 -5.28
CA ALA A 169 -5.18 -10.12 -5.21
C ALA A 169 -3.81 -9.75 -5.80
N THR A 170 -3.76 -9.00 -6.91
CA THR A 170 -2.50 -8.53 -7.51
C THR A 170 -1.71 -7.65 -6.53
N ALA A 171 -2.36 -6.68 -5.90
CA ALA A 171 -1.71 -5.79 -4.94
C ALA A 171 -1.29 -6.53 -3.66
N ILE A 172 -2.08 -7.51 -3.22
CA ILE A 172 -1.71 -8.38 -2.08
C ILE A 172 -0.49 -9.24 -2.44
N GLY A 173 -0.40 -9.76 -3.68
CA GLY A 173 0.78 -10.45 -4.18
C GLY A 173 2.02 -9.55 -4.19
N GLN A 174 1.88 -8.29 -4.61
CA GLN A 174 2.96 -7.30 -4.56
C GLN A 174 3.41 -7.04 -3.11
N ALA A 175 2.47 -6.78 -2.20
CA ALA A 175 2.78 -6.58 -0.79
C ALA A 175 3.43 -7.83 -0.15
N TRP A 176 3.05 -9.04 -0.58
CA TRP A 176 3.67 -10.29 -0.17
C TRP A 176 5.14 -10.36 -0.63
N ALA A 177 5.40 -10.10 -1.91
CA ALA A 177 6.74 -10.13 -2.46
C ALA A 177 7.68 -9.13 -1.76
N ASP A 178 7.20 -7.93 -1.49
CA ASP A 178 8.00 -6.86 -0.89
C ASP A 178 7.92 -6.81 0.66
N SER A 179 7.31 -7.83 1.29
CA SER A 179 7.30 -7.99 2.76
C SER A 179 6.65 -6.82 3.50
N LEU A 180 5.44 -6.45 3.08
CA LEU A 180 4.71 -5.32 3.63
C LEU A 180 3.52 -5.77 4.50
N PRO A 181 3.28 -5.13 5.65
CA PRO A 181 2.21 -5.46 6.57
C PRO A 181 0.86 -4.91 6.07
N VAL A 182 0.18 -5.64 5.21
CA VAL A 182 -1.15 -5.27 4.69
C VAL A 182 -2.20 -6.26 5.18
N ILE A 183 -3.31 -5.75 5.69
CA ILE A 183 -4.50 -6.54 6.01
C ILE A 183 -5.49 -6.39 4.86
N LEU A 184 -5.82 -7.49 4.21
CA LEU A 184 -7.01 -7.59 3.38
C LEU A 184 -8.17 -8.01 4.29
N LEU A 185 -9.03 -7.07 4.66
CA LEU A 185 -10.27 -7.36 5.37
C LEU A 185 -11.39 -7.49 4.36
N SER A 186 -11.98 -8.66 4.26
CA SER A 186 -13.07 -8.89 3.31
C SER A 186 -14.35 -9.35 3.99
N ALA A 187 -15.46 -9.07 3.35
CA ALA A 187 -16.67 -9.83 3.60
C ALA A 187 -16.57 -11.25 3.01
N GLU A 188 -17.48 -12.13 3.42
CA GLU A 188 -17.69 -13.45 2.85
C GLU A 188 -19.20 -13.69 2.68
N ALA A 189 -19.58 -14.65 1.86
CA ALA A 189 -20.97 -15.12 1.78
C ALA A 189 -21.47 -15.59 3.16
N ALA A 190 -22.79 -15.66 3.36
CA ALA A 190 -23.34 -16.15 4.62
C ALA A 190 -22.80 -17.55 4.95
N SER A 191 -22.48 -17.80 6.21
CA SER A 191 -21.77 -19.00 6.69
C SER A 191 -22.42 -20.30 6.22
N ASP A 192 -23.75 -20.33 6.14
CA ASP A 192 -24.54 -21.48 5.71
C ASP A 192 -24.53 -21.69 4.19
N THR A 193 -23.96 -20.79 3.41
CA THR A 193 -23.89 -20.86 1.93
C THR A 193 -22.49 -21.11 1.40
N ILE A 194 -21.44 -20.87 2.20
CA ILE A 194 -20.05 -21.02 1.79
C ILE A 194 -19.76 -22.42 1.22
N GLY A 195 -19.18 -22.45 0.03
CA GLY A 195 -18.76 -23.70 -0.64
C GLY A 195 -19.88 -24.56 -1.21
N LYS A 196 -21.14 -24.10 -1.22
CA LYS A 196 -22.28 -24.91 -1.67
C LYS A 196 -22.62 -24.76 -3.16
N GLY A 197 -22.09 -23.74 -3.83
CA GLY A 197 -22.34 -23.53 -5.26
C GLY A 197 -23.82 -23.22 -5.57
N TRP A 198 -24.49 -22.45 -4.71
CA TRP A 198 -25.90 -22.12 -4.84
C TRP A 198 -26.17 -20.86 -5.66
N GLY A 199 -25.12 -20.20 -6.18
CA GLY A 199 -25.25 -18.98 -6.95
C GLY A 199 -25.61 -17.76 -6.11
N VAL A 200 -25.16 -17.72 -4.85
CA VAL A 200 -25.34 -16.54 -4.00
C VAL A 200 -24.47 -15.38 -4.53
N LEU A 201 -24.87 -14.16 -4.20
CA LEU A 201 -24.19 -12.97 -4.70
C LEU A 201 -22.68 -12.99 -4.34
N HIS A 202 -21.81 -12.78 -5.34
CA HIS A 202 -20.34 -12.76 -5.20
C HIS A 202 -19.73 -14.09 -4.72
N GLU A 203 -20.42 -15.21 -4.98
CA GLU A 203 -19.94 -16.52 -4.57
C GLU A 203 -18.61 -16.88 -5.23
N VAL A 204 -17.68 -17.34 -4.43
CA VAL A 204 -16.43 -18.00 -4.84
C VAL A 204 -16.40 -19.35 -4.12
N THR A 205 -15.94 -20.40 -4.79
CA THR A 205 -15.93 -21.76 -4.21
C THR A 205 -15.19 -21.81 -2.87
N GLU A 206 -14.05 -21.12 -2.78
CA GLU A 206 -13.25 -21.01 -1.55
C GLU A 206 -12.46 -19.70 -1.58
N GLN A 207 -13.00 -18.64 -1.00
CA GLN A 207 -12.42 -17.29 -1.09
C GLN A 207 -11.03 -17.19 -0.46
N LYS A 208 -10.81 -17.81 0.69
CA LYS A 208 -9.49 -17.82 1.36
C LYS A 208 -8.40 -18.51 0.53
N ALA A 209 -8.76 -19.45 -0.36
CA ALA A 209 -7.82 -20.12 -1.25
C ALA A 209 -7.29 -19.18 -2.37
N VAL A 210 -8.03 -18.11 -2.72
CA VAL A 210 -7.56 -17.09 -3.67
C VAL A 210 -6.34 -16.36 -3.13
N THR A 211 -6.30 -16.08 -1.86
CA THR A 211 -5.26 -15.28 -1.21
C THR A 211 -4.27 -16.10 -0.38
N GLY A 212 -4.58 -17.36 -0.08
CA GLY A 212 -3.72 -18.23 0.71
C GLY A 212 -2.25 -18.26 0.26
N PRO A 213 -1.95 -18.39 -1.05
CA PRO A 213 -0.58 -18.35 -1.56
C PRO A 213 0.09 -16.96 -1.47
N LEU A 214 -0.69 -15.90 -1.29
CA LEU A 214 -0.26 -14.49 -1.30
C LEU A 214 -0.21 -13.86 0.09
N THR A 215 -0.43 -14.65 1.16
CA THR A 215 -0.57 -14.14 2.54
C THR A 215 0.13 -15.06 3.53
N ALA A 216 0.56 -14.51 4.67
CA ALA A 216 1.06 -15.30 5.79
C ALA A 216 -0.06 -16.02 6.55
N LEU A 217 -1.26 -15.44 6.52
CA LEU A 217 -2.47 -15.98 7.10
C LEU A 217 -3.65 -15.65 6.19
N SER A 218 -4.45 -16.64 5.82
CA SER A 218 -5.75 -16.44 5.16
C SER A 218 -6.80 -17.24 5.92
N ALA A 219 -7.72 -16.55 6.59
CA ALA A 219 -8.66 -17.18 7.51
C ALA A 219 -10.05 -16.57 7.41
N THR A 220 -11.07 -17.38 7.75
CA THR A 220 -12.46 -16.96 7.85
C THR A 220 -12.90 -17.01 9.32
N ALA A 221 -13.45 -15.90 9.81
CA ALA A 221 -14.07 -15.83 11.13
C ALA A 221 -15.46 -16.48 11.09
N HIS A 222 -15.70 -17.53 11.85
CA HIS A 222 -16.99 -18.25 11.85
C HIS A 222 -17.95 -17.77 12.95
N LYS A 223 -17.47 -16.96 13.87
CA LYS A 223 -18.21 -16.32 14.97
C LYS A 223 -17.51 -15.01 15.37
N PRO A 224 -18.19 -14.07 16.04
CA PRO A 224 -17.59 -12.79 16.43
C PRO A 224 -16.28 -12.90 17.21
N GLU A 225 -16.17 -13.89 18.11
CA GLU A 225 -14.97 -14.09 18.95
C GLU A 225 -13.72 -14.51 18.16
N ASP A 226 -13.88 -15.02 16.94
CA ASP A 226 -12.74 -15.37 16.08
C ASP A 226 -12.00 -14.11 15.57
N VAL A 227 -12.70 -12.97 15.45
CA VAL A 227 -12.13 -11.75 14.88
C VAL A 227 -10.98 -11.19 15.72
N PRO A 228 -11.12 -10.96 17.05
CA PRO A 228 -10.01 -10.51 17.87
C PRO A 228 -8.83 -11.48 17.87
N ASP A 229 -9.07 -12.79 17.84
CA ASP A 229 -8.01 -13.80 17.78
C ASP A 229 -7.23 -13.74 16.45
N LEU A 230 -7.93 -13.58 15.33
CA LEU A 230 -7.31 -13.47 14.00
C LEU A 230 -6.53 -12.15 13.84
N LEU A 231 -7.07 -11.05 14.35
CA LEU A 231 -6.36 -9.77 14.36
C LEU A 231 -5.12 -9.82 15.26
N ALA A 232 -5.21 -10.45 16.44
CA ALA A 232 -4.05 -10.66 17.31
C ALA A 232 -2.93 -11.44 16.60
N GLN A 233 -3.27 -12.50 15.83
CA GLN A 233 -2.33 -13.26 15.02
C GLN A 233 -1.71 -12.38 13.91
N ALA A 234 -2.54 -11.59 13.19
CA ALA A 234 -2.06 -10.69 12.14
C ALA A 234 -1.04 -9.68 12.68
N PHE A 235 -1.38 -8.98 13.76
CA PHE A 235 -0.48 -7.99 14.36
C PHE A 235 0.75 -8.62 15.00
N SER A 236 0.66 -9.84 15.53
CA SER A 236 1.82 -10.60 16.01
C SER A 236 2.80 -10.95 14.88
N ILE A 237 2.29 -11.35 13.70
CA ILE A 237 3.13 -11.56 12.50
C ILE A 237 3.85 -10.26 12.12
N PHE A 238 3.14 -9.12 12.08
CA PHE A 238 3.73 -7.85 11.68
C PHE A 238 4.78 -7.33 12.66
N SER A 239 4.61 -7.59 13.95
CA SER A 239 5.51 -7.10 15.00
C SER A 239 6.77 -7.94 15.15
N SER A 240 6.70 -9.27 15.02
CA SER A 240 7.78 -10.16 15.45
C SER A 240 8.40 -11.03 14.36
N ALA A 241 7.72 -11.18 13.22
CA ALA A 241 8.20 -11.97 12.09
C ALA A 241 8.47 -11.08 10.87
N ARG A 242 8.93 -11.70 9.78
CA ARG A 242 8.97 -11.05 8.47
C ARG A 242 7.55 -10.65 8.08
N PRO A 243 7.24 -9.36 7.89
CA PRO A 243 5.89 -8.94 7.56
C PRO A 243 5.48 -9.50 6.20
N ARG A 244 4.24 -10.00 6.14
CA ARG A 244 3.58 -10.49 4.94
C ARG A 244 2.10 -10.12 5.07
N PRO A 245 1.37 -9.89 3.98
CA PRO A 245 -0.05 -9.62 4.06
C PRO A 245 -0.82 -10.70 4.80
N VAL A 246 -1.95 -10.31 5.37
CA VAL A 246 -2.90 -11.21 6.03
C VAL A 246 -4.29 -10.97 5.43
N HIS A 247 -5.03 -12.04 5.16
CA HIS A 247 -6.43 -11.95 4.75
C HIS A 247 -7.34 -12.49 5.85
N ILE A 248 -8.25 -11.64 6.31
CA ILE A 248 -9.32 -12.00 7.25
C ILE A 248 -10.65 -11.79 6.54
N SER A 249 -11.41 -12.89 6.42
CA SER A 249 -12.71 -12.94 5.77
C SER A 249 -13.78 -13.09 6.83
N VAL A 250 -14.82 -12.24 6.84
CA VAL A 250 -15.90 -12.29 7.82
C VAL A 250 -17.24 -12.45 7.11
N PRO A 251 -17.97 -13.58 7.30
CA PRO A 251 -19.27 -13.80 6.70
C PRO A 251 -20.28 -12.73 7.10
N ILE A 252 -21.20 -12.39 6.17
CA ILE A 252 -22.19 -11.32 6.38
C ILE A 252 -23.10 -11.54 7.57
N ASP A 253 -23.46 -12.80 7.86
CA ASP A 253 -24.26 -13.18 9.03
C ASP A 253 -23.46 -13.04 10.33
N VAL A 254 -22.16 -13.34 10.32
CA VAL A 254 -21.26 -13.13 11.45
C VAL A 254 -21.03 -11.64 11.70
N GLN A 255 -20.81 -10.83 10.65
CA GLN A 255 -20.70 -9.38 10.78
C GLN A 255 -21.91 -8.75 11.49
N ALA A 256 -23.12 -9.28 11.23
CA ALA A 256 -24.37 -8.78 11.80
C ALA A 256 -24.66 -9.30 13.22
N MET A 257 -23.89 -10.27 13.74
CA MET A 257 -24.08 -10.77 15.09
C MET A 257 -23.78 -9.71 16.14
N PRO A 258 -24.60 -9.59 17.18
CA PRO A 258 -24.34 -8.68 18.28
C PRO A 258 -23.12 -9.15 19.10
N THR A 259 -22.32 -8.18 19.55
CA THR A 259 -21.23 -8.41 20.49
C THR A 259 -21.24 -7.31 21.57
N ASP A 260 -20.55 -7.55 22.67
CA ASP A 260 -20.36 -6.54 23.73
C ASP A 260 -19.46 -5.39 23.25
N GLY A 261 -18.68 -5.59 22.17
CA GLY A 261 -17.85 -4.58 21.52
C GLY A 261 -16.64 -4.13 22.32
N ASP A 262 -16.39 -4.74 23.47
CA ASP A 262 -15.30 -4.37 24.38
C ASP A 262 -14.04 -5.19 24.13
N TRP A 263 -13.65 -5.24 22.85
CA TRP A 263 -12.41 -5.92 22.43
C TRP A 263 -11.21 -5.01 22.60
N GLU A 264 -10.14 -5.56 23.17
CA GLU A 264 -8.88 -4.87 23.38
C GLU A 264 -7.74 -5.54 22.60
N PRO A 265 -6.74 -4.77 22.13
CA PRO A 265 -5.53 -5.33 21.55
C PRO A 265 -4.78 -6.20 22.57
N VAL A 266 -4.18 -7.29 22.07
CA VAL A 266 -3.23 -8.06 22.89
C VAL A 266 -1.86 -7.38 22.92
N GLU A 267 -1.06 -7.69 23.95
CA GLU A 267 0.35 -7.32 23.96
C GLU A 267 1.10 -8.05 22.82
N LEU A 268 1.79 -7.28 21.98
CA LEU A 268 2.45 -7.81 20.81
C LEU A 268 3.85 -8.33 21.14
N PRO A 269 4.27 -9.47 20.57
CA PRO A 269 5.61 -10.00 20.77
C PRO A 269 6.67 -9.07 20.17
N SER A 270 7.84 -9.02 20.81
CA SER A 270 9.01 -8.32 20.29
C SER A 270 9.71 -9.13 19.18
N ARG A 271 10.49 -8.45 18.35
CA ARG A 271 11.35 -9.09 17.35
C ARG A 271 12.48 -9.89 18.03
N PRO A 272 12.97 -10.98 17.40
CA PRO A 272 14.05 -11.78 17.96
C PRO A 272 15.36 -10.98 18.07
N TYR A 273 16.06 -11.16 19.18
CA TYR A 273 17.36 -10.56 19.44
C TYR A 273 18.47 -11.52 18.97
N PRO A 274 19.61 -11.04 18.45
CA PRO A 274 20.69 -11.91 17.95
C PRO A 274 21.39 -12.67 19.07
N ASP A 275 21.84 -13.88 18.77
CA ASP A 275 22.71 -14.66 19.66
C ASP A 275 24.07 -13.96 19.83
N PRO A 276 24.53 -13.68 21.07
CA PRO A 276 25.80 -12.98 21.31
C PRO A 276 27.01 -13.71 20.73
N THR A 277 27.01 -15.04 20.73
CA THR A 277 28.13 -15.83 20.19
C THR A 277 28.22 -15.67 18.67
N ALA A 278 27.07 -15.63 17.99
CA ALA A 278 27.03 -15.39 16.55
C ALA A 278 27.48 -13.95 16.22
N ILE A 279 27.13 -12.97 17.04
CA ILE A 279 27.58 -11.57 16.89
C ILE A 279 29.10 -11.48 17.03
N ASP A 280 29.71 -12.12 18.06
CA ASP A 280 31.15 -12.13 18.26
C ASP A 280 31.89 -12.78 17.07
N GLN A 281 31.35 -13.87 16.53
CA GLN A 281 31.87 -14.50 15.32
C GLN A 281 31.78 -13.59 14.10
N ALA A 282 30.64 -12.94 13.89
CA ALA A 282 30.44 -11.99 12.78
C ALA A 282 31.42 -10.80 12.91
N ALA A 283 31.53 -10.20 14.07
CA ALA A 283 32.45 -9.09 14.34
C ALA A 283 33.92 -9.51 14.06
N SER A 284 34.30 -10.71 14.51
CA SER A 284 35.66 -11.25 14.26
C SER A 284 35.95 -11.46 12.76
N LEU A 285 34.96 -11.86 11.97
CA LEU A 285 35.13 -11.99 10.51
C LEU A 285 35.25 -10.62 9.86
N LEU A 286 34.35 -9.68 10.20
CA LEU A 286 34.25 -8.35 9.59
C LEU A 286 35.51 -7.51 9.87
N VAL A 287 36.06 -7.53 11.08
CA VAL A 287 37.28 -6.79 11.44
C VAL A 287 38.49 -7.25 10.64
N LYS A 288 38.61 -8.56 10.36
CA LYS A 288 39.71 -9.16 9.60
C LYS A 288 39.56 -9.03 8.10
N ALA A 289 38.39 -8.61 7.65
CA ALA A 289 38.13 -8.45 6.22
C ALA A 289 38.99 -7.32 5.65
N LYS A 290 39.60 -7.57 4.51
CA LYS A 290 40.33 -6.57 3.73
C LYS A 290 39.41 -5.84 2.77
N ARG A 291 38.33 -6.49 2.34
CA ARG A 291 37.33 -5.94 1.45
C ARG A 291 35.91 -6.35 1.92
N PRO A 292 35.46 -5.79 3.06
CA PRO A 292 34.12 -6.07 3.55
C PRO A 292 33.06 -5.39 2.66
N VAL A 293 31.97 -6.10 2.39
CA VAL A 293 30.81 -5.59 1.67
C VAL A 293 29.56 -5.77 2.54
N ILE A 294 28.70 -4.77 2.61
CA ILE A 294 27.41 -4.83 3.29
C ILE A 294 26.32 -4.74 2.22
N ILE A 295 25.52 -5.79 2.07
CA ILE A 295 24.33 -5.78 1.21
C ILE A 295 23.11 -5.53 2.08
N VAL A 296 22.39 -4.42 1.83
CA VAL A 296 21.24 -4.00 2.64
C VAL A 296 19.93 -4.12 1.86
N GLY A 297 18.89 -4.64 2.51
CA GLY A 297 17.55 -4.72 1.93
C GLY A 297 16.49 -3.97 2.73
N GLY A 298 15.24 -4.08 2.29
CA GLY A 298 14.09 -3.42 2.93
C GLY A 298 13.89 -3.79 4.40
N GLY A 299 14.32 -4.98 4.83
CA GLY A 299 14.27 -5.40 6.24
C GLY A 299 15.27 -4.66 7.15
N ALA A 300 16.19 -3.88 6.59
CA ALA A 300 17.18 -3.12 7.33
C ALA A 300 16.89 -1.60 7.39
N VAL A 301 15.76 -1.15 6.86
CA VAL A 301 15.40 0.28 6.77
C VAL A 301 15.41 0.96 8.15
N ASP A 302 14.89 0.31 9.18
CA ASP A 302 14.82 0.84 10.54
C ASP A 302 16.19 0.81 11.26
N ALA A 303 17.19 0.13 10.68
CA ALA A 303 18.56 0.06 11.14
C ALA A 303 19.50 1.05 10.43
N SER A 304 18.96 1.99 9.65
CA SER A 304 19.75 2.92 8.83
C SER A 304 20.86 3.66 9.62
N PRO A 305 20.62 4.22 10.82
CA PRO A 305 21.67 4.88 11.58
C PRO A 305 22.81 3.91 11.97
N GLU A 306 22.47 2.71 12.43
CA GLU A 306 23.42 1.69 12.86
C GLU A 306 24.23 1.15 11.67
N ILE A 307 23.58 0.95 10.50
CA ILE A 307 24.27 0.49 9.28
C ILE A 307 25.22 1.54 8.73
N ARG A 308 24.85 2.82 8.76
CA ARG A 308 25.76 3.91 8.38
C ARG A 308 27.01 3.90 9.25
N GLN A 309 26.83 3.75 10.55
CA GLN A 309 27.96 3.68 11.49
C GLN A 309 28.81 2.43 11.25
N LEU A 310 28.21 1.26 10.99
CA LEU A 310 28.93 0.03 10.64
C LEU A 310 29.76 0.19 9.36
N CYS A 311 29.17 0.79 8.32
CA CYS A 311 29.82 1.08 7.06
C CYS A 311 31.09 1.91 7.28
N GLU A 312 30.98 3.00 8.04
CA GLU A 312 32.09 3.90 8.36
C GLU A 312 33.18 3.20 9.20
N GLN A 313 32.78 2.46 10.25
CA GLN A 313 33.73 1.81 11.16
C GLN A 313 34.47 0.66 10.48
N LEU A 314 33.82 -0.06 9.56
CA LEU A 314 34.41 -1.17 8.83
C LEU A 314 35.12 -0.76 7.54
N ASN A 315 34.96 0.50 7.09
CA ASN A 315 35.32 0.94 5.74
C ASN A 315 34.72 0.00 4.68
N ALA A 316 33.46 -0.42 4.87
CA ALA A 316 32.80 -1.40 4.04
C ALA A 316 32.09 -0.76 2.86
N VAL A 317 32.17 -1.39 1.68
CA VAL A 317 31.33 -0.99 0.54
C VAL A 317 29.89 -1.37 0.83
N VAL A 318 28.95 -0.46 0.62
CA VAL A 318 27.53 -0.72 0.78
C VAL A 318 26.86 -0.85 -0.57
N ILE A 319 26.08 -1.92 -0.74
CA ILE A 319 25.24 -2.19 -1.89
C ILE A 319 23.80 -2.32 -1.39
N ALA A 320 22.88 -1.55 -1.94
CA ALA A 320 21.48 -1.62 -1.58
C ALA A 320 20.68 -2.49 -2.57
N SER A 321 19.74 -3.27 -2.06
CA SER A 321 18.61 -3.70 -2.89
C SER A 321 17.75 -2.48 -3.23
N THR A 322 16.85 -2.59 -4.17
CA THR A 322 15.96 -1.47 -4.53
C THR A 322 15.15 -0.97 -3.33
N ALA A 323 14.69 -1.87 -2.44
CA ALA A 323 13.99 -1.53 -1.22
C ALA A 323 14.92 -1.01 -0.09
N GLY A 324 16.22 -1.19 -0.22
CA GLY A 324 17.24 -0.73 0.73
C GLY A 324 17.84 0.63 0.40
N LYS A 325 17.45 1.26 -0.73
CA LYS A 325 17.97 2.58 -1.12
C LYS A 325 17.78 3.62 -0.02
N GLY A 326 18.81 4.45 0.17
CA GLY A 326 18.80 5.52 1.17
C GLY A 326 19.11 5.06 2.61
N ILE A 327 19.26 3.77 2.88
CA ILE A 327 19.78 3.28 4.19
C ILE A 327 21.14 3.88 4.45
N VAL A 328 22.04 3.78 3.49
CA VAL A 328 23.22 4.65 3.35
C VAL A 328 22.95 5.52 2.13
N ALA A 329 23.25 6.81 2.22
CA ALA A 329 23.02 7.73 1.10
C ALA A 329 23.70 7.20 -0.17
N ASP A 330 22.99 7.22 -1.30
CA ASP A 330 23.51 6.64 -2.54
C ASP A 330 24.78 7.34 -3.04
N ASP A 331 24.96 8.63 -2.72
CA ASP A 331 26.14 9.42 -3.04
C ASP A 331 27.24 9.35 -1.97
N HIS A 332 27.06 8.56 -0.90
CA HIS A 332 28.08 8.33 0.10
C HIS A 332 29.35 7.69 -0.51
N PRO A 333 30.57 8.10 -0.12
CA PRO A 333 31.81 7.60 -0.74
C PRO A 333 32.01 6.09 -0.74
N LEU A 334 31.35 5.37 0.18
CA LEU A 334 31.39 3.89 0.29
C LEU A 334 30.17 3.20 -0.31
N SER A 335 29.24 3.91 -0.97
CA SER A 335 27.99 3.32 -1.45
C SER A 335 28.04 3.06 -2.97
N LEU A 336 27.64 1.89 -3.39
CA LEU A 336 27.33 1.57 -4.80
C LEU A 336 25.83 1.65 -5.09
N SER A 337 25.01 2.18 -4.16
CA SER A 337 23.56 2.36 -4.34
C SER A 337 22.82 1.07 -4.69
N GLY A 338 21.64 1.17 -5.32
CA GLY A 338 20.81 0.06 -5.85
C GLY A 338 21.30 -0.46 -7.19
N SER A 339 22.57 -0.75 -7.32
CA SER A 339 23.22 -1.03 -8.61
C SER A 339 23.58 -2.48 -8.86
N THR A 340 23.02 -3.43 -8.12
CA THR A 340 23.23 -4.89 -8.35
C THR A 340 22.82 -5.36 -9.73
N VAL A 341 21.95 -4.62 -10.42
CA VAL A 341 21.60 -4.85 -11.83
C VAL A 341 22.76 -4.59 -12.79
N ARG A 342 23.78 -3.85 -12.36
CA ARG A 342 24.92 -3.46 -13.22
C ARG A 342 25.99 -4.55 -13.27
N PRO A 343 26.46 -4.94 -14.47
CA PRO A 343 27.53 -5.93 -14.63
C PRO A 343 28.82 -5.56 -13.86
N GLU A 344 29.14 -4.28 -13.74
CA GLU A 344 30.30 -3.76 -13.03
C GLU A 344 30.22 -4.12 -11.54
N VAL A 345 29.04 -3.99 -10.91
CA VAL A 345 28.81 -4.36 -9.52
C VAL A 345 28.78 -5.87 -9.34
N GLN A 346 28.17 -6.61 -10.28
CA GLN A 346 28.18 -8.07 -10.28
C GLN A 346 29.61 -8.65 -10.37
N GLN A 347 30.50 -7.99 -11.10
CA GLN A 347 31.94 -8.35 -11.16
C GLN A 347 32.71 -7.91 -9.92
N PHE A 348 32.26 -6.86 -9.23
CA PHE A 348 32.87 -6.37 -7.99
C PHE A 348 32.57 -7.30 -6.79
N ILE A 349 31.32 -7.77 -6.62
CA ILE A 349 30.89 -8.58 -5.46
C ILE A 349 31.79 -9.80 -5.19
N PRO A 350 32.20 -10.60 -6.21
CA PRO A 350 33.10 -11.75 -6.01
C PRO A 350 34.46 -11.39 -5.42
N THR A 351 34.87 -10.13 -5.47
CA THR A 351 36.16 -9.67 -4.92
C THR A 351 36.14 -9.45 -3.41
N ALA A 352 34.95 -9.42 -2.80
CA ALA A 352 34.77 -9.29 -1.36
C ALA A 352 35.25 -10.57 -0.65
N ASP A 353 35.98 -10.41 0.47
CA ASP A 353 36.37 -11.53 1.30
C ASP A 353 35.36 -11.85 2.41
N VAL A 354 34.54 -10.85 2.82
CA VAL A 354 33.39 -11.02 3.70
C VAL A 354 32.22 -10.18 3.19
N VAL A 355 31.05 -10.79 3.09
CA VAL A 355 29.78 -10.14 2.74
C VAL A 355 28.83 -10.25 3.92
N LEU A 356 28.35 -9.13 4.44
CA LEU A 356 27.26 -9.04 5.42
C LEU A 356 25.97 -8.69 4.68
N ALA A 357 25.08 -9.66 4.49
CA ALA A 357 23.75 -9.45 3.94
C ALA A 357 22.74 -9.27 5.08
N ILE A 358 22.12 -8.09 5.18
CA ILE A 358 21.24 -7.74 6.29
C ILE A 358 19.88 -7.28 5.80
N GLY A 359 18.82 -8.01 6.21
CA GLY A 359 17.44 -7.71 5.83
C GLY A 359 17.18 -7.76 4.32
N THR A 360 17.87 -8.65 3.60
CA THR A 360 17.76 -8.81 2.14
C THR A 360 17.65 -10.26 1.73
N GLU A 361 16.82 -10.52 0.70
CA GLU A 361 16.74 -11.85 0.06
C GLU A 361 17.90 -12.11 -0.91
N ILE A 362 18.63 -11.07 -1.34
CA ILE A 362 19.56 -11.11 -2.48
C ILE A 362 18.79 -11.63 -3.71
N SER A 363 17.67 -10.99 -4.01
CA SER A 363 16.71 -11.51 -4.98
C SER A 363 17.21 -11.36 -6.43
N GLU A 364 16.75 -12.25 -7.31
CA GLU A 364 16.97 -12.12 -8.75
C GLU A 364 16.47 -10.78 -9.29
N THR A 365 15.35 -10.28 -8.77
CA THR A 365 14.72 -9.02 -9.21
C THR A 365 15.54 -7.77 -8.90
N ASP A 366 16.52 -7.84 -8.00
CA ASP A 366 17.48 -6.75 -7.76
C ASP A 366 18.68 -6.78 -8.72
N SER A 367 19.01 -7.94 -9.30
CA SER A 367 20.22 -8.15 -10.12
C SER A 367 19.94 -8.54 -11.56
N PHE A 368 18.78 -9.11 -11.87
CA PHE A 368 18.40 -9.72 -13.15
C PHE A 368 19.38 -10.79 -13.64
N VAL A 369 20.09 -11.42 -12.73
CA VAL A 369 20.89 -12.64 -13.00
C VAL A 369 20.39 -13.78 -12.13
N GLU A 370 20.49 -15.01 -12.64
CA GLU A 370 20.05 -16.20 -11.91
C GLU A 370 20.69 -16.27 -10.52
N ARG A 371 21.98 -15.94 -10.42
CA ARG A 371 22.72 -15.95 -9.16
C ARG A 371 23.89 -14.97 -9.20
N LEU A 372 24.06 -14.20 -8.11
CA LEU A 372 25.26 -13.41 -7.86
C LEU A 372 26.38 -14.31 -7.34
N ASP A 373 27.61 -14.12 -7.83
CA ASP A 373 28.78 -14.83 -7.32
C ASP A 373 29.25 -14.17 -6.01
N ILE A 374 29.06 -14.85 -4.88
CA ILE A 374 29.56 -14.45 -3.58
C ILE A 374 30.63 -15.48 -3.19
N LEU A 375 31.91 -15.14 -3.42
CA LEU A 375 33.04 -16.06 -3.21
C LEU A 375 33.63 -15.93 -1.79
N GLY A 376 33.43 -14.79 -1.13
CA GLY A 376 33.84 -14.56 0.25
C GLY A 376 32.91 -15.22 1.27
N LYS A 377 33.23 -15.03 2.56
CA LYS A 377 32.37 -15.50 3.65
C LYS A 377 31.07 -14.72 3.70
N LEU A 378 29.93 -15.43 3.64
CA LEU A 378 28.60 -14.83 3.70
C LEU A 378 28.02 -14.90 5.12
N ILE A 379 27.80 -13.73 5.70
CA ILE A 379 27.05 -13.54 6.96
C ILE A 379 25.64 -13.07 6.58
N ARG A 380 24.59 -13.76 7.03
CA ARG A 380 23.20 -13.35 6.78
C ARG A 380 22.48 -13.03 8.07
N VAL A 381 21.83 -11.87 8.10
CA VAL A 381 20.92 -11.44 9.17
C VAL A 381 19.52 -11.27 8.59
N ASP A 382 18.56 -12.08 9.02
CA ASP A 382 17.17 -12.02 8.55
C ASP A 382 16.21 -12.48 9.66
N LEU A 383 14.98 -11.97 9.66
CA LEU A 383 13.90 -12.43 10.55
C LEU A 383 13.33 -13.80 10.13
N ASP A 384 13.40 -14.13 8.84
CA ASP A 384 12.89 -15.39 8.31
C ASP A 384 13.99 -16.46 8.28
N PRO A 385 13.93 -17.48 9.15
CA PRO A 385 14.96 -18.53 9.19
C PRO A 385 15.11 -19.28 7.88
N ARG A 386 14.08 -19.29 7.01
CA ARG A 386 14.14 -19.92 5.68
C ARG A 386 15.11 -19.19 4.74
N LYS A 387 15.37 -17.89 5.00
CA LYS A 387 16.27 -17.07 4.17
C LYS A 387 17.74 -17.24 4.50
N ILE A 388 18.06 -17.79 5.65
CA ILE A 388 19.47 -17.99 6.07
C ILE A 388 20.19 -19.00 5.16
N ASN A 389 19.52 -20.07 4.78
CA ASN A 389 20.10 -21.15 4.00
C ASN A 389 19.23 -21.52 2.78
N ASP A 390 18.70 -20.49 2.09
CA ASP A 390 17.97 -20.68 0.85
C ASP A 390 18.93 -20.83 -0.36
N PHE A 391 18.72 -20.07 -1.41
CA PHE A 391 19.55 -20.06 -2.62
C PHE A 391 20.99 -19.58 -2.36
N TYR A 392 21.21 -18.78 -1.29
CA TYR A 392 22.51 -18.30 -0.81
C TYR A 392 22.78 -18.80 0.62
N PRO A 393 23.26 -20.04 0.82
CA PRO A 393 23.55 -20.55 2.15
C PRO A 393 24.61 -19.71 2.86
N ALA A 394 24.34 -19.32 4.09
CA ALA A 394 25.26 -18.53 4.90
C ALA A 394 26.40 -19.36 5.49
N ASP A 395 27.61 -18.80 5.53
CA ASP A 395 28.70 -19.33 6.39
C ASP A 395 28.36 -19.07 7.87
N LEU A 396 27.69 -17.94 8.15
CA LEU A 396 27.20 -17.59 9.49
C LEU A 396 25.80 -16.97 9.35
N GLY A 397 24.80 -17.65 9.91
CA GLY A 397 23.41 -17.21 9.91
C GLY A 397 22.97 -16.64 11.25
N ILE A 398 22.27 -15.52 11.23
CA ILE A 398 21.72 -14.84 12.41
C ILE A 398 20.23 -14.60 12.18
N VAL A 399 19.37 -15.34 12.89
CA VAL A 399 17.91 -15.14 12.82
C VAL A 399 17.52 -14.09 13.86
N ALA A 400 17.47 -12.82 13.45
CA ALA A 400 17.20 -11.71 14.36
C ALA A 400 16.76 -10.44 13.62
N ASP A 401 16.30 -9.46 14.40
CA ASP A 401 16.03 -8.10 13.93
C ASP A 401 17.30 -7.42 13.42
N SER A 402 17.21 -6.76 12.27
CA SER A 402 18.34 -6.09 11.64
C SER A 402 18.92 -4.96 12.49
N LYS A 403 18.06 -4.17 13.17
CA LYS A 403 18.50 -3.05 14.01
C LYS A 403 19.18 -3.55 15.27
N ALA A 404 18.59 -4.55 15.93
CA ALA A 404 19.20 -5.18 17.10
C ALA A 404 20.55 -5.82 16.75
N SER A 405 20.65 -6.47 15.58
CA SER A 405 21.88 -7.09 15.10
C SER A 405 22.95 -6.07 14.73
N ALA A 406 22.59 -5.01 14.01
CA ALA A 406 23.52 -3.93 13.65
C ALA A 406 24.06 -3.23 14.91
N LYS A 407 23.21 -2.95 15.90
CA LYS A 407 23.62 -2.39 17.17
C LYS A 407 24.56 -3.32 17.94
N ALA A 408 24.23 -4.61 18.05
CA ALA A 408 25.08 -5.59 18.73
C ALA A 408 26.45 -5.74 18.05
N LEU A 409 26.50 -5.67 16.70
CA LEU A 409 27.76 -5.63 15.96
C LEU A 409 28.60 -4.39 16.29
N LEU A 410 27.97 -3.21 16.33
CA LEU A 410 28.66 -1.96 16.72
C LEU A 410 29.24 -2.06 18.14
N ASP A 411 28.45 -2.59 19.09
CA ASP A 411 28.91 -2.78 20.47
C ASP A 411 30.11 -3.76 20.54
N ALA A 412 30.08 -4.84 19.72
CA ALA A 412 31.19 -5.81 19.65
C ALA A 412 32.45 -5.28 18.93
N LEU A 413 32.28 -4.26 18.10
CA LEU A 413 33.34 -3.60 17.33
C LEU A 413 33.91 -2.36 18.05
N ASP A 414 33.42 -2.00 19.23
CA ASP A 414 33.86 -0.79 19.94
C ASP A 414 35.37 -0.83 20.24
N GLY A 415 36.06 0.24 19.86
CA GLY A 415 37.52 0.34 20.03
C GLY A 415 38.37 -0.56 19.12
N VAL A 416 37.75 -1.26 18.16
CA VAL A 416 38.43 -2.15 17.21
C VAL A 416 38.56 -1.49 15.84
N SER A 417 39.73 -1.51 15.24
CA SER A 417 39.99 -0.97 13.90
C SER A 417 39.82 -2.06 12.83
N SER A 418 39.14 -1.72 11.72
CA SER A 418 39.05 -2.56 10.52
C SER A 418 40.42 -2.73 9.85
N GLN A 419 40.64 -3.86 9.19
CA GLN A 419 41.78 -4.07 8.30
C GLN A 419 41.59 -3.46 6.91
N ALA A 420 40.37 -3.10 6.54
CA ALA A 420 40.10 -2.41 5.27
C ALA A 420 40.57 -0.96 5.35
N GLU A 421 41.26 -0.52 4.29
CA GLU A 421 41.81 0.83 4.21
C GLU A 421 40.76 1.77 3.54
N ARG A 422 40.43 2.85 4.23
CA ARG A 422 39.37 3.80 3.78
C ARG A 422 39.62 4.34 2.39
N VAL A 423 40.83 4.83 2.13
CA VAL A 423 41.18 5.44 0.85
C VAL A 423 41.11 4.43 -0.31
N GLU A 424 41.57 3.20 -0.07
CA GLU A 424 41.48 2.14 -1.08
C GLU A 424 40.03 1.79 -1.38
N THR A 425 39.16 1.71 -0.37
CA THR A 425 37.75 1.38 -0.54
C THR A 425 37.00 2.50 -1.29
N GLU A 426 37.24 3.76 -0.95
CA GLU A 426 36.65 4.90 -1.66
C GLU A 426 37.09 4.93 -3.14
N GLN A 427 38.36 4.63 -3.42
CA GLN A 427 38.85 4.54 -4.79
C GLN A 427 38.16 3.39 -5.57
N LEU A 428 38.02 2.22 -4.97
CA LEU A 428 37.28 1.10 -5.58
C LEU A 428 35.84 1.45 -5.91
N VAL A 429 35.13 2.14 -5.02
CA VAL A 429 33.76 2.60 -5.27
C VAL A 429 33.73 3.62 -6.41
N SER A 430 34.69 4.55 -6.43
CA SER A 430 34.83 5.54 -7.49
C SER A 430 35.07 4.89 -8.85
N ASP A 431 35.98 3.92 -8.91
CA ASP A 431 36.32 3.20 -10.15
C ASP A 431 35.12 2.42 -10.70
N VAL A 432 34.34 1.75 -9.84
CA VAL A 432 33.13 1.03 -10.25
C VAL A 432 32.06 2.00 -10.75
N ARG A 433 31.87 3.16 -10.08
CA ARG A 433 30.91 4.19 -10.54
C ARG A 433 31.32 4.81 -11.89
N GLU A 434 32.61 5.02 -12.11
CA GLU A 434 33.13 5.51 -13.39
C GLU A 434 32.86 4.48 -14.50
N GLN A 435 33.15 3.20 -14.28
CA GLN A 435 32.84 2.11 -15.22
C GLN A 435 31.35 2.03 -15.55
N ILE A 436 30.46 2.14 -14.54
CA ILE A 436 29.01 2.21 -14.76
C ILE A 436 28.67 3.39 -15.69
N SER A 437 29.24 4.57 -15.42
CA SER A 437 28.98 5.77 -16.22
C SER A 437 29.44 5.63 -17.67
N GLU A 438 30.60 5.02 -17.89
CA GLU A 438 31.14 4.76 -19.23
C GLU A 438 30.28 3.79 -20.04
N ASN A 439 29.75 2.75 -19.39
CA ASN A 439 28.99 1.66 -20.01
C ASN A 439 27.47 1.93 -20.13
N MET A 440 27.00 3.14 -19.84
CA MET A 440 25.60 3.51 -19.99
C MET A 440 25.18 3.57 -21.45
N SER A 441 24.01 3.02 -21.75
CA SER A 441 23.35 3.14 -23.04
C SER A 441 22.84 4.59 -23.29
N ASP A 442 22.55 4.93 -24.54
CA ASP A 442 21.99 6.23 -24.89
C ASP A 442 20.63 6.48 -24.21
N SER A 443 19.81 5.44 -24.10
CA SER A 443 18.52 5.51 -23.39
C SER A 443 18.72 5.80 -21.90
N GLU A 444 19.64 5.11 -21.23
CA GLU A 444 19.96 5.38 -19.82
C GLU A 444 20.48 6.79 -19.62
N ARG A 445 21.30 7.32 -20.53
CA ARG A 445 21.78 8.72 -20.46
C ARG A 445 20.65 9.74 -20.55
N GLN A 446 19.62 9.47 -21.38
CA GLN A 446 18.41 10.31 -21.44
C GLN A 446 17.61 10.25 -20.15
N HIS A 447 17.41 9.03 -19.60
CA HIS A 447 16.74 8.86 -18.30
C HIS A 447 17.47 9.62 -17.20
N ILE A 448 18.79 9.51 -17.14
CA ILE A 448 19.63 10.20 -16.14
C ILE A 448 19.51 11.70 -16.25
N LYS A 449 19.46 12.25 -17.48
CA LYS A 449 19.28 13.70 -17.69
C LYS A 449 17.96 14.18 -17.08
N LEU A 450 16.86 13.44 -17.28
CA LEU A 450 15.56 13.76 -16.67
C LEU A 450 15.59 13.60 -15.14
N LEU A 451 16.14 12.48 -14.66
CA LEU A 451 16.22 12.16 -13.22
C LEU A 451 17.10 13.16 -12.46
N ALA A 452 18.21 13.62 -13.07
CA ALA A 452 19.04 14.67 -12.52
C ALA A 452 18.28 16.00 -12.42
N GLY A 453 17.56 16.38 -13.49
CA GLY A 453 16.70 17.57 -13.48
C GLY A 453 15.59 17.48 -12.42
N LEU A 454 15.01 16.29 -12.21
CA LEU A 454 14.06 16.03 -11.14
C LEU A 454 14.74 16.20 -9.77
N ARG A 455 15.93 15.61 -9.57
CA ARG A 455 16.65 15.69 -8.28
C ARG A 455 16.97 17.12 -7.87
N GLU A 456 17.26 18.01 -8.82
CA GLU A 456 17.56 19.41 -8.56
C GLU A 456 16.35 20.23 -8.07
N CYS A 457 15.12 19.78 -8.33
CA CYS A 457 13.91 20.53 -7.97
C CYS A 457 13.10 19.92 -6.82
N ILE A 458 13.57 18.82 -6.22
CA ILE A 458 12.92 18.17 -5.06
C ILE A 458 13.86 18.09 -3.86
N SER A 459 13.33 18.01 -2.65
CA SER A 459 14.09 17.86 -1.40
C SER A 459 14.56 16.42 -1.19
N ASP A 460 15.49 16.19 -0.26
CA ASP A 460 16.05 14.86 0.03
C ASP A 460 15.03 13.92 0.69
N ASP A 461 14.02 14.46 1.34
CA ASP A 461 12.93 13.75 1.97
C ASP A 461 11.74 13.50 1.02
N THR A 462 11.80 13.99 -0.23
CA THR A 462 10.74 13.72 -1.21
C THR A 462 10.65 12.24 -1.52
N ILE A 463 9.46 11.67 -1.34
CA ILE A 463 9.16 10.29 -1.72
C ILE A 463 9.00 10.21 -3.24
N ILE A 464 9.62 9.21 -3.84
CA ILE A 464 9.47 8.88 -5.26
C ILE A 464 8.75 7.53 -5.34
N ALA A 465 7.50 7.57 -5.81
CA ALA A 465 6.70 6.37 -6.06
C ALA A 465 6.85 5.95 -7.52
N GLY A 466 7.66 4.93 -7.78
CA GLY A 466 7.96 4.42 -9.10
C GLY A 466 7.09 3.24 -9.51
N ASP A 467 6.73 3.19 -10.80
CA ASP A 467 6.13 2.02 -11.46
C ASP A 467 7.21 1.15 -12.13
N ALA A 468 6.83 -0.02 -12.60
CA ALA A 468 7.71 -0.87 -13.42
C ALA A 468 7.87 -0.28 -14.83
N CYS A 469 8.82 0.64 -15.00
CA CYS A 469 9.14 1.28 -16.28
C CYS A 469 10.63 1.61 -16.41
N GLN A 470 11.12 1.78 -17.65
CA GLN A 470 12.54 1.96 -17.93
C GLN A 470 13.18 3.15 -17.19
N LEU A 471 12.44 4.27 -17.07
CA LEU A 471 12.91 5.45 -16.32
C LEU A 471 13.21 5.09 -14.86
N VAL A 472 12.33 4.30 -14.23
CA VAL A 472 12.45 3.87 -12.82
C VAL A 472 13.54 2.80 -12.67
N TYR A 473 13.71 1.90 -13.64
CA TYR A 473 14.82 0.93 -13.65
C TYR A 473 16.17 1.63 -13.66
N THR A 474 16.33 2.65 -14.52
CA THR A 474 17.53 3.49 -14.52
C THR A 474 17.68 4.24 -13.20
N GLY A 475 16.59 4.77 -12.65
CA GLY A 475 16.58 5.50 -11.39
C GLY A 475 17.02 4.64 -10.19
N ALA A 476 16.79 3.32 -10.23
CA ALA A 476 17.20 2.41 -9.18
C ALA A 476 18.72 2.47 -8.90
N PHE A 477 19.54 2.66 -9.91
CA PHE A 477 20.99 2.77 -9.76
C PHE A 477 21.56 4.19 -10.00
N ALA A 478 20.84 5.06 -10.70
CA ALA A 478 21.38 6.36 -11.14
C ALA A 478 20.80 7.58 -10.41
N MET A 479 19.62 7.47 -9.79
CA MET A 479 19.03 8.59 -9.03
C MET A 479 19.46 8.54 -7.57
N PRO A 480 20.20 9.55 -7.05
CA PRO A 480 20.62 9.55 -5.66
C PRO A 480 19.44 9.66 -4.69
N VAL A 481 19.34 8.70 -3.80
CA VAL A 481 18.41 8.67 -2.67
C VAL A 481 19.22 8.77 -1.37
N ARG A 482 18.86 9.71 -0.48
CA ARG A 482 19.66 10.01 0.72
C ARG A 482 19.01 9.60 2.01
N GLN A 483 17.72 9.23 1.95
CA GLN A 483 16.94 8.81 3.12
C GLN A 483 16.20 7.51 2.84
N PRO A 484 16.08 6.61 3.84
CA PRO A 484 15.29 5.40 3.68
C PRO A 484 13.80 5.74 3.54
N ARG A 485 13.02 4.83 2.92
CA ARG A 485 11.58 4.99 2.66
C ARG A 485 11.21 6.13 1.72
N THR A 486 12.15 6.63 0.90
CA THR A 486 11.88 7.68 -0.09
C THR A 486 11.97 7.19 -1.54
N TRP A 487 12.21 5.90 -1.76
CA TRP A 487 12.17 5.26 -3.07
C TRP A 487 11.26 4.03 -3.04
N PHE A 488 10.12 4.11 -3.71
CA PHE A 488 9.20 2.99 -3.86
C PHE A 488 9.34 2.39 -5.24
N TYR A 489 9.40 1.09 -5.29
CA TYR A 489 9.45 0.31 -6.52
C TYR A 489 8.87 -1.08 -6.26
N PRO A 490 8.07 -1.65 -7.16
CA PRO A 490 7.46 -2.97 -6.99
C PRO A 490 8.46 -4.10 -7.30
N ALA A 491 9.55 -4.21 -6.53
CA ALA A 491 10.71 -5.05 -6.86
C ALA A 491 10.36 -6.53 -6.99
N GLY A 492 9.68 -7.10 -6.01
CA GLY A 492 9.53 -8.56 -5.93
C GLY A 492 8.49 -9.18 -6.85
N TYR A 493 7.45 -8.42 -7.23
CA TYR A 493 6.33 -8.89 -8.05
C TYR A 493 6.22 -8.15 -9.39
N CYS A 494 6.81 -6.97 -9.44
CA CYS A 494 6.89 -6.10 -10.62
C CYS A 494 5.52 -5.74 -11.22
N ALA A 495 4.52 -5.55 -10.36
CA ALA A 495 3.16 -5.27 -10.79
C ALA A 495 3.05 -3.86 -11.37
N LEU A 496 2.55 -3.77 -12.61
CA LEU A 496 2.28 -2.52 -13.31
C LEU A 496 1.13 -1.75 -12.67
N GLY A 497 1.20 -0.42 -12.69
CA GLY A 497 0.15 0.48 -12.23
C GLY A 497 0.17 0.77 -10.73
N CYS A 498 1.24 0.46 -10.02
CA CYS A 498 1.33 0.67 -8.58
C CYS A 498 1.70 2.11 -8.17
N ALA A 499 2.42 2.88 -9.02
CA ALA A 499 2.96 4.19 -8.65
C ALA A 499 1.91 5.19 -8.16
N LEU A 500 0.85 5.39 -8.93
CA LEU A 500 -0.21 6.34 -8.58
C LEU A 500 -0.94 5.96 -7.27
N PRO A 501 -1.48 4.74 -7.10
CA PRO A 501 -2.14 4.39 -5.84
C PRO A 501 -1.16 4.29 -4.66
N ASN A 502 0.09 3.86 -4.84
CA ASN A 502 1.11 3.93 -3.79
C ASN A 502 1.35 5.39 -3.32
N ALA A 503 1.42 6.33 -4.27
CA ALA A 503 1.55 7.75 -3.96
C ALA A 503 0.36 8.26 -3.13
N ILE A 504 -0.87 7.91 -3.52
CA ILE A 504 -2.09 8.29 -2.79
C ILE A 504 -2.05 7.70 -1.37
N GLY A 505 -1.70 6.43 -1.22
CA GLY A 505 -1.59 5.77 0.08
C GLY A 505 -0.54 6.41 0.98
N ALA A 506 0.64 6.74 0.45
CA ALA A 506 1.69 7.41 1.18
C ALA A 506 1.29 8.82 1.64
N LEU A 507 0.64 9.62 0.77
CA LEU A 507 0.15 10.95 1.13
C LEU A 507 -1.02 10.91 2.13
N SER A 508 -1.81 9.85 2.12
CA SER A 508 -2.85 9.63 3.14
C SER A 508 -2.24 9.34 4.51
N ALA A 509 -1.07 8.68 4.54
CA ALA A 509 -0.34 8.38 5.77
C ALA A 509 0.47 9.59 6.29
N LEU A 510 1.02 10.38 5.39
CA LEU A 510 1.94 11.50 5.66
C LEU A 510 1.44 12.76 4.96
N PRO A 511 0.37 13.41 5.46
CA PRO A 511 -0.15 14.63 4.86
C PRO A 511 0.91 15.73 4.79
N GLY A 512 1.09 16.33 3.60
CA GLY A 512 2.06 17.39 3.36
C GLY A 512 3.49 16.91 3.08
N GLN A 513 3.75 15.59 3.07
CA GLN A 513 5.03 15.02 2.62
C GLN A 513 5.22 15.30 1.13
N PRO A 514 6.36 15.88 0.69
CA PRO A 514 6.65 16.00 -0.74
C PRO A 514 6.71 14.60 -1.38
N LEU A 515 5.99 14.42 -2.49
CA LEU A 515 5.95 13.14 -3.19
C LEU A 515 5.80 13.35 -4.70
N VAL A 516 6.48 12.51 -5.48
CA VAL A 516 6.40 12.46 -6.95
C VAL A 516 6.10 11.02 -7.36
N ALA A 517 5.11 10.82 -8.23
CA ALA A 517 4.87 9.54 -8.89
C ALA A 517 5.57 9.51 -10.25
N LEU A 518 6.32 8.42 -10.52
CA LEU A 518 6.97 8.15 -11.81
C LEU A 518 6.34 6.92 -12.44
N ALA A 519 5.71 7.07 -13.59
CA ALA A 519 5.06 5.96 -14.29
C ALA A 519 5.41 5.96 -15.78
N GLY A 520 5.46 4.78 -16.39
CA GLY A 520 5.41 4.65 -17.84
C GLY A 520 3.97 4.81 -18.35
N ASP A 521 3.82 5.18 -19.61
CA ASP A 521 2.51 5.34 -20.25
C ASP A 521 1.63 4.09 -20.14
N GLY A 522 2.20 2.90 -20.40
CA GLY A 522 1.49 1.63 -20.25
C GLY A 522 1.09 1.34 -18.81
N GLY A 523 2.03 1.48 -17.85
CA GLY A 523 1.78 1.22 -16.42
C GLY A 523 0.72 2.15 -15.83
N PHE A 524 0.79 3.44 -16.15
CA PHE A 524 -0.18 4.43 -15.69
C PHE A 524 -1.63 4.06 -16.05
N MET A 525 -1.85 3.47 -17.22
CA MET A 525 -3.18 3.08 -17.69
C MET A 525 -3.81 1.93 -16.90
N PHE A 526 -3.03 1.11 -16.15
CA PHE A 526 -3.57 0.02 -15.32
C PHE A 526 -4.41 0.51 -14.15
N THR A 527 -4.11 1.69 -13.62
CA THR A 527 -4.79 2.26 -12.43
C THR A 527 -5.17 3.73 -12.63
N VAL A 528 -5.27 4.19 -13.86
CA VAL A 528 -5.56 5.58 -14.21
C VAL A 528 -6.84 6.13 -13.54
N GLN A 529 -7.83 5.27 -13.27
CA GLN A 529 -9.07 5.65 -12.58
C GLN A 529 -8.82 6.19 -11.16
N GLU A 530 -7.71 5.82 -10.51
CA GLU A 530 -7.35 6.30 -9.18
C GLU A 530 -6.92 7.77 -9.18
N LEU A 531 -6.66 8.36 -10.37
CA LEU A 531 -6.44 9.79 -10.51
C LEU A 531 -7.63 10.61 -9.97
N MET A 532 -8.86 10.07 -10.09
CA MET A 532 -10.04 10.68 -9.47
C MET A 532 -10.00 10.66 -7.95
N VAL A 533 -9.39 9.64 -7.33
CA VAL A 533 -9.23 9.59 -5.88
C VAL A 533 -8.25 10.67 -5.42
N ALA A 534 -7.11 10.79 -6.12
CA ALA A 534 -6.13 11.83 -5.84
C ALA A 534 -6.74 13.25 -5.99
N ALA A 535 -7.60 13.45 -7.00
CA ALA A 535 -8.30 14.72 -7.22
C ALA A 535 -9.36 15.00 -6.15
N GLU A 536 -10.08 13.98 -5.66
CA GLU A 536 -11.06 14.12 -4.57
C GLU A 536 -10.42 14.43 -3.22
N LEU A 537 -9.21 13.93 -3.01
CA LEU A 537 -8.40 14.21 -1.82
C LEU A 537 -7.60 15.52 -1.95
N GLU A 538 -7.72 16.23 -3.07
CA GLU A 538 -7.03 17.49 -3.35
C GLU A 538 -5.50 17.40 -3.12
N LEU A 539 -4.89 16.29 -3.58
CA LEU A 539 -3.47 16.02 -3.32
C LEU A 539 -2.56 16.89 -4.21
N SER A 540 -1.57 17.55 -3.61
CA SER A 540 -0.45 18.21 -4.32
C SER A 540 0.51 17.14 -4.83
N LEU A 541 0.16 16.46 -5.93
CA LEU A 541 0.86 15.28 -6.43
C LEU A 541 1.31 15.46 -7.89
N PRO A 542 2.61 15.71 -8.16
CA PRO A 542 3.20 15.55 -9.48
C PRO A 542 3.17 14.08 -9.91
N ILE A 543 2.63 13.80 -11.09
CA ILE A 543 2.62 12.49 -11.72
C ILE A 543 3.34 12.61 -13.06
N ILE A 544 4.58 12.14 -13.12
CA ILE A 544 5.41 12.19 -14.32
C ILE A 544 5.16 10.92 -15.12
N ILE A 545 4.65 11.08 -16.34
CA ILE A 545 4.43 10.00 -17.28
C ILE A 545 5.58 10.01 -18.29
N TRP A 546 6.40 8.94 -18.28
CA TRP A 546 7.38 8.66 -19.30
C TRP A 546 6.70 7.99 -20.49
N GLU A 547 6.51 8.76 -21.57
CA GLU A 547 5.79 8.30 -22.75
C GLU A 547 6.73 7.79 -23.82
N ASN A 548 6.70 6.47 -24.06
CA ASN A 548 7.54 5.79 -25.04
C ASN A 548 6.77 4.83 -25.98
N GLY A 549 5.42 4.91 -25.95
CA GLY A 549 4.55 4.24 -26.93
C GLY A 549 4.26 2.78 -26.61
N GLY A 550 4.12 2.42 -25.34
CA GLY A 550 3.67 1.10 -24.89
C GLY A 550 4.62 0.38 -23.93
N LEU A 551 4.68 -0.96 -24.03
CA LEU A 551 5.53 -1.77 -23.15
C LEU A 551 6.97 -1.82 -23.68
N LYS A 552 7.67 -0.70 -23.59
CA LYS A 552 8.98 -0.47 -24.27
C LYS A 552 10.05 -1.48 -23.86
N GLN A 553 10.15 -1.86 -22.60
CA GLN A 553 11.10 -2.87 -22.15
C GLN A 553 10.88 -4.19 -22.91
N ILE A 554 9.62 -4.64 -23.01
CA ILE A 554 9.30 -5.89 -23.70
C ILE A 554 9.49 -5.77 -25.21
N GLN A 555 9.27 -4.56 -25.79
CA GLN A 555 9.60 -4.31 -27.21
C GLN A 555 11.09 -4.50 -27.49
N ASP A 556 11.93 -4.01 -26.58
CA ASP A 556 13.39 -4.11 -26.69
C ASP A 556 13.86 -5.56 -26.46
N ASP A 557 13.30 -6.26 -25.49
CA ASP A 557 13.59 -7.67 -25.23
C ASP A 557 13.18 -8.57 -26.40
N MET A 558 12.01 -8.34 -27.01
CA MET A 558 11.58 -9.04 -28.22
C MET A 558 12.55 -8.81 -29.38
N ARG A 559 12.97 -7.55 -29.57
CA ARG A 559 13.94 -7.20 -30.62
C ARG A 559 15.29 -7.88 -30.39
N ASN A 560 15.82 -7.82 -29.19
CA ASN A 560 17.12 -8.37 -28.83
C ASN A 560 17.11 -9.90 -28.86
N GLY A 561 15.99 -10.53 -28.48
CA GLY A 561 15.82 -11.98 -28.55
C GLY A 561 15.41 -12.51 -29.91
N GLY A 562 15.19 -11.65 -30.91
CA GLY A 562 14.74 -12.06 -32.26
C GLY A 562 13.28 -12.54 -32.30
N PHE A 563 12.46 -12.17 -31.31
CA PHE A 563 11.05 -12.51 -31.27
C PHE A 563 10.20 -11.54 -32.10
N PRO A 564 9.06 -11.99 -32.64
CA PRO A 564 8.13 -11.10 -33.33
C PRO A 564 7.53 -10.11 -32.35
N ARG A 565 7.37 -8.86 -32.76
CA ARG A 565 6.75 -7.80 -31.95
C ARG A 565 5.23 -7.98 -31.91
N VAL A 566 4.67 -8.41 -30.78
CA VAL A 566 3.25 -8.74 -30.62
C VAL A 566 2.71 -8.20 -29.30
N GLY A 567 1.61 -7.43 -29.36
CA GLY A 567 0.86 -6.99 -28.15
C GLY A 567 1.57 -5.99 -27.26
N VAL A 568 2.63 -5.36 -27.72
CA VAL A 568 3.48 -4.44 -26.94
C VAL A 568 3.34 -2.97 -27.37
N ASP A 569 2.66 -2.75 -28.51
CA ASP A 569 2.33 -1.42 -29.03
C ASP A 569 0.96 -0.98 -28.51
N GLY A 570 0.87 0.22 -27.98
CA GLY A 570 -0.37 0.83 -27.54
C GLY A 570 -0.60 2.18 -28.22
N ILE A 571 -1.86 2.57 -28.38
CA ILE A 571 -2.24 3.95 -28.70
C ILE A 571 -2.54 4.63 -27.38
N ASN A 572 -1.72 5.60 -27.00
CA ASN A 572 -1.94 6.39 -25.81
C ASN A 572 -3.11 7.36 -25.99
N PRO A 573 -3.87 7.66 -24.94
CA PRO A 573 -4.76 8.80 -24.95
C PRO A 573 -3.94 10.10 -24.97
N ASP A 574 -4.59 11.20 -25.28
CA ASP A 574 -4.05 12.51 -24.90
C ASP A 574 -4.10 12.63 -23.37
N PHE A 575 -2.96 12.45 -22.71
CA PHE A 575 -2.85 12.47 -21.24
C PHE A 575 -3.23 13.82 -20.65
N ALA A 576 -3.03 14.92 -21.37
CA ALA A 576 -3.44 16.25 -20.91
C ALA A 576 -4.97 16.40 -20.92
N LEU A 577 -5.66 15.92 -21.94
CA LEU A 577 -7.12 15.89 -21.98
C LEU A 577 -7.68 14.93 -20.94
N LEU A 578 -7.07 13.77 -20.77
CA LEU A 578 -7.44 12.78 -19.77
C LEU A 578 -7.35 13.38 -18.35
N ALA A 579 -6.22 13.99 -17.99
CA ALA A 579 -6.02 14.65 -16.70
C ALA A 579 -7.09 15.73 -16.45
N LYS A 580 -7.32 16.61 -17.42
CA LYS A 580 -8.34 17.67 -17.33
C LYS A 580 -9.75 17.11 -17.15
N SER A 581 -10.08 16.00 -17.83
CA SER A 581 -11.38 15.31 -17.67
C SER A 581 -11.57 14.72 -16.27
N MET A 582 -10.47 14.38 -15.60
CA MET A 582 -10.41 13.87 -14.23
C MET A 582 -10.11 14.96 -13.18
N ARG A 583 -10.33 16.25 -13.53
CA ARG A 583 -10.17 17.41 -12.64
C ARG A 583 -8.74 17.65 -12.16
N CYS A 584 -7.75 17.16 -12.88
CA CYS A 584 -6.32 17.36 -12.59
C CYS A 584 -5.73 18.45 -13.48
N HIS A 585 -4.61 19.02 -13.05
CA HIS A 585 -3.77 19.84 -13.89
C HIS A 585 -2.97 18.98 -14.87
N ALA A 586 -2.49 19.57 -15.96
CA ALA A 586 -1.71 18.87 -16.96
C ALA A 586 -0.66 19.81 -17.55
N GLU A 587 0.58 19.31 -17.66
CA GLU A 587 1.73 20.00 -18.21
C GLU A 587 2.45 19.09 -19.23
N GLY A 588 3.01 19.72 -20.28
CA GLY A 588 3.82 19.06 -21.30
C GLY A 588 5.05 19.90 -21.59
N PRO A 589 6.13 19.76 -20.80
CA PRO A 589 7.31 20.62 -20.91
C PRO A 589 8.10 20.35 -22.20
N ASP A 590 8.57 21.43 -22.83
CA ASP A 590 9.43 21.40 -24.02
C ASP A 590 10.90 21.72 -23.70
N SER A 591 11.23 21.89 -22.43
CA SER A 591 12.59 22.14 -21.93
C SER A 591 12.79 21.61 -20.51
N MET A 592 14.05 21.44 -20.08
CA MET A 592 14.39 21.07 -18.71
C MET A 592 13.89 22.12 -17.70
N ALA A 593 13.99 23.40 -18.02
CA ALA A 593 13.53 24.48 -17.16
C ALA A 593 12.01 24.42 -16.95
N GLU A 594 11.23 24.22 -18.02
CA GLU A 594 9.79 24.04 -17.93
C GLU A 594 9.40 22.78 -17.16
N PHE A 595 10.13 21.68 -17.35
CA PHE A 595 9.93 20.44 -16.58
C PHE A 595 10.12 20.69 -15.07
N GLN A 596 11.22 21.35 -14.70
CA GLN A 596 11.50 21.66 -13.30
C GLN A 596 10.47 22.62 -12.69
N ASP A 597 10.02 23.62 -13.46
CA ASP A 597 8.98 24.55 -13.01
C ASP A 597 7.62 23.86 -12.87
N ALA A 598 7.27 22.95 -13.79
CA ALA A 598 6.06 22.12 -13.68
C ALA A 598 6.08 21.24 -12.42
N VAL A 599 7.20 20.59 -12.12
CA VAL A 599 7.34 19.77 -10.89
C VAL A 599 7.22 20.64 -9.63
N ARG A 600 7.93 21.79 -9.56
CA ARG A 600 7.86 22.69 -8.39
C ARG A 600 6.43 23.22 -8.18
N SER A 601 5.75 23.60 -9.25
CA SER A 601 4.37 24.08 -9.21
C SER A 601 3.41 22.96 -8.74
N ALA A 602 3.58 21.75 -9.24
CA ALA A 602 2.75 20.60 -8.91
C ALA A 602 2.90 20.17 -7.44
N LEU A 603 4.07 20.30 -6.83
CA LEU A 603 4.32 20.02 -5.41
C LEU A 603 3.57 20.96 -4.46
N SER A 604 3.00 22.05 -4.93
CA SER A 604 2.20 23.02 -4.17
C SER A 604 0.83 23.29 -4.80
N ALA A 605 0.44 22.52 -5.80
CA ALA A 605 -0.84 22.68 -6.49
C ALA A 605 -2.02 22.27 -5.60
N ASP A 606 -3.22 22.77 -5.92
CA ASP A 606 -4.46 22.45 -5.21
C ASP A 606 -5.03 21.05 -5.57
N ARG A 607 -4.39 20.35 -6.50
CA ARG A 607 -4.80 19.03 -6.99
C ARG A 607 -3.68 18.37 -7.80
N PRO A 608 -3.81 17.07 -8.17
CA PRO A 608 -2.77 16.37 -8.91
C PRO A 608 -2.44 17.05 -10.25
N THR A 609 -1.18 17.00 -10.64
CA THR A 609 -0.69 17.48 -11.93
C THR A 609 -0.04 16.35 -12.71
N VAL A 610 -0.60 16.02 -13.87
CA VAL A 610 0.01 15.08 -14.80
C VAL A 610 1.02 15.82 -15.68
N ILE A 611 2.28 15.37 -15.66
CA ILE A 611 3.38 15.92 -16.42
C ILE A 611 3.83 14.87 -17.42
N THR A 612 3.54 15.10 -18.72
CA THR A 612 3.88 14.13 -19.77
C THR A 612 5.22 14.47 -20.39
N VAL A 613 6.15 13.51 -20.39
CA VAL A 613 7.49 13.65 -20.97
C VAL A 613 7.69 12.57 -22.03
N HIS A 614 7.88 12.96 -23.28
CA HIS A 614 8.15 12.03 -24.37
C HIS A 614 9.61 11.60 -24.40
N GLU A 615 9.87 10.30 -24.55
CA GLU A 615 11.23 9.74 -24.71
C GLU A 615 12.03 10.43 -25.83
N ASN A 616 11.36 10.83 -26.91
CA ASN A 616 12.00 11.44 -28.07
C ASN A 616 12.15 12.97 -28.00
N SER A 617 11.87 13.59 -26.84
CA SER A 617 12.00 15.03 -26.67
C SER A 617 13.43 15.51 -26.97
N GLU A 618 13.56 16.54 -27.82
CA GLU A 618 14.87 17.05 -28.25
C GLU A 618 15.74 17.57 -27.09
N TRP A 619 15.09 18.13 -26.07
CA TRP A 619 15.76 18.65 -24.88
C TRP A 619 16.35 17.55 -23.95
N LEU A 620 16.02 16.27 -24.17
CA LEU A 620 16.60 15.13 -23.47
C LEU A 620 17.81 14.52 -24.22
N ARG A 621 18.04 14.88 -25.47
CA ARG A 621 19.17 14.40 -26.30
C ARG A 621 20.49 15.05 -25.94
#